data_2120d71ac31213ce112fe9830011a11a
#
_entry.id   2120d71ac31213ce112fe9830011a11a
#
_cell.length_a   1.000
_cell.length_b   1.000
_cell.length_c   1.000
_cell.angle_alpha   90.00
_cell.angle_beta   90.00
_cell.angle_gamma   90.00
#
_symmetry.space_group_name_H-M   'P 1'
#
loop_
_entity.id
_entity.type
_entity.pdbx_description
1 polymer ?
#
loop_
_entity_poly.entity_id
_entity_poly.type
_entity_poly.pdbx_seq_one_letter_code
_entity_poly.pdbx_strand_id
1 'polypeptide(L)'
;MNSTISHHTATKVDDDRRTKEIAAEIEQRLRQADRLVLPLDETLELLAQLTQFELGRFLLHNRGLNGYWTSYIFRNEPTGPTTPLEHWLLNNSLLCQARERYHRFKEEIAARITEGATLASVPCGVMDDLLQQDYEGVTGFRLVGIDLDEESIGYARKNAAERGLAEHTAFHVRDAWNLGVEGEFDLIVSNGLNMYESDPQRLTDLYRSFHQALRPGGRLLLSFLTPPPPPPWEAPEQAAAWQKYQIAEADLRRELSIMGDIIQATYLNFSSEEEVRGQLAAAGLSVADIRYSPQGVLPIVTAVK
;
A
#
# COMPACT_ATOMS: atom_id res chain seq x y z
N MET A 1 -5.70 12.41 17.05
CA MET A 1 -4.25 12.33 17.39
C MET A 1 -3.59 11.63 16.22
N ASN A 2 -2.79 12.35 15.44
CA ASN A 2 -2.07 11.78 14.30
C ASN A 2 -1.03 10.80 14.83
N SER A 3 -1.26 9.49 14.69
CA SER A 3 -0.19 8.52 14.88
C SER A 3 0.68 8.55 13.63
N THR A 4 1.69 9.42 13.62
CA THR A 4 2.80 9.33 12.66
C THR A 4 3.44 7.97 12.87
N ILE A 5 3.47 7.12 11.84
CA ILE A 5 4.18 5.84 11.86
C ILE A 5 5.67 6.21 11.86
N SER A 6 6.25 6.38 13.05
CA SER A 6 7.67 6.67 13.25
C SER A 6 8.40 5.36 13.49
N HIS A 7 9.31 5.01 12.59
CA HIS A 7 10.17 3.84 12.72
C HIS A 7 11.46 4.24 13.42
N HIS A 8 11.58 3.92 14.71
CA HIS A 8 12.85 3.99 15.41
C HIS A 8 13.68 2.75 15.09
N THR A 9 14.94 2.95 14.75
CA THR A 9 15.99 1.93 14.70
C THR A 9 16.24 1.42 16.13
N ALA A 10 15.36 0.55 16.62
CA ALA A 10 15.57 -0.16 17.87
C ALA A 10 16.72 -1.14 17.70
N THR A 11 17.56 -1.33 18.74
CA THR A 11 18.52 -2.42 18.75
C THR A 11 17.76 -3.76 18.71
N LYS A 12 18.37 -4.81 18.14
CA LYS A 12 17.72 -6.14 18.02
C LYS A 12 17.17 -6.66 19.37
N VAL A 13 17.83 -6.35 20.49
CA VAL A 13 17.40 -6.74 21.84
C VAL A 13 16.14 -5.99 22.27
N ASP A 14 16.06 -4.69 21.98
CA ASP A 14 14.88 -3.88 22.28
C ASP A 14 13.69 -4.29 21.40
N ASP A 15 13.95 -4.67 20.15
CA ASP A 15 12.92 -5.18 19.23
C ASP A 15 12.33 -6.51 19.71
N ASP A 16 13.15 -7.46 20.16
CA ASP A 16 12.69 -8.75 20.71
C ASP A 16 11.85 -8.58 21.99
N ARG A 17 12.23 -7.64 22.87
CA ARG A 17 11.45 -7.33 24.08
C ARG A 17 10.11 -6.70 23.71
N ARG A 18 10.13 -5.70 22.85
CA ARG A 18 8.93 -5.02 22.37
C ARG A 18 7.97 -5.99 21.66
N THR A 19 8.50 -6.90 20.85
CA THR A 19 7.71 -7.95 20.18
C THR A 19 6.99 -8.83 21.18
N LYS A 20 7.65 -9.26 22.28
CA LYS A 20 7.03 -10.07 23.33
C LYS A 20 5.93 -9.31 24.06
N GLU A 21 6.15 -8.03 24.39
CA GLU A 21 5.16 -7.17 25.06
C GLU A 21 3.90 -7.00 24.17
N ILE A 22 4.08 -6.67 22.90
CA ILE A 22 2.99 -6.50 21.93
C ILE A 22 2.24 -7.84 21.72
N ALA A 23 2.97 -8.96 21.57
CA ALA A 23 2.34 -10.26 21.40
C ALA A 23 1.50 -10.64 22.63
N ALA A 24 1.96 -10.33 23.85
CA ALA A 24 1.20 -10.58 25.08
C ALA A 24 -0.08 -9.71 25.16
N GLU A 25 -0.01 -8.44 24.75
CA GLU A 25 -1.17 -7.55 24.65
C GLU A 25 -2.20 -8.07 23.62
N ILE A 26 -1.73 -8.52 22.47
CA ILE A 26 -2.58 -9.10 21.41
C ILE A 26 -3.20 -10.39 21.93
N GLU A 27 -2.44 -11.30 22.56
CA GLU A 27 -2.95 -12.53 23.14
C GLU A 27 -4.06 -12.24 24.16
N GLN A 28 -3.84 -11.28 25.07
CA GLN A 28 -4.86 -10.89 26.05
C GLN A 28 -6.15 -10.41 25.37
N ARG A 29 -6.03 -9.61 24.32
CA ARG A 29 -7.17 -9.12 23.54
C ARG A 29 -7.91 -10.27 22.83
N LEU A 30 -7.19 -11.20 22.21
CA LEU A 30 -7.78 -12.36 21.54
C LEU A 30 -8.53 -13.27 22.50
N ARG A 31 -8.00 -13.48 23.73
CA ARG A 31 -8.68 -14.27 24.78
C ARG A 31 -9.96 -13.61 25.32
N GLN A 32 -10.10 -12.30 25.14
CA GLN A 32 -11.29 -11.53 25.58
C GLN A 32 -12.28 -11.28 24.45
N ALA A 33 -11.94 -11.67 23.21
CA ALA A 33 -12.80 -11.45 22.06
C ALA A 33 -14.03 -12.36 22.11
N ASP A 34 -15.22 -11.79 21.91
CA ASP A 34 -16.47 -12.56 21.83
C ASP A 34 -16.53 -13.47 20.62
N ARG A 35 -15.83 -13.10 19.54
CA ARG A 35 -15.82 -13.82 18.28
C ARG A 35 -14.46 -13.65 17.58
N LEU A 36 -13.95 -14.76 17.05
CA LEU A 36 -12.76 -14.82 16.19
C LEU A 36 -13.11 -15.55 14.89
N VAL A 37 -12.37 -15.28 13.83
CA VAL A 37 -12.54 -15.95 12.52
C VAL A 37 -12.10 -17.42 12.58
N LEU A 38 -11.01 -17.72 13.31
CA LEU A 38 -10.50 -19.05 13.59
C LEU A 38 -10.66 -19.37 15.08
N PRO A 39 -10.61 -20.67 15.48
CA PRO A 39 -10.51 -21.07 16.88
C PRO A 39 -9.35 -20.34 17.60
N LEU A 40 -9.53 -20.05 18.89
CA LEU A 40 -8.58 -19.26 19.67
C LEU A 40 -7.16 -19.86 19.65
N ASP A 41 -7.03 -21.17 19.81
CA ASP A 41 -5.75 -21.88 19.81
C ASP A 41 -5.03 -21.77 18.45
N GLU A 42 -5.74 -21.91 17.34
CA GLU A 42 -5.18 -21.69 15.99
C GLU A 42 -4.77 -20.21 15.79
N THR A 43 -5.58 -19.26 16.28
CA THR A 43 -5.27 -17.82 16.20
C THR A 43 -4.02 -17.48 17.00
N LEU A 44 -3.87 -18.06 18.20
CA LEU A 44 -2.68 -17.87 19.04
C LEU A 44 -1.43 -18.52 18.43
N GLU A 45 -1.57 -19.65 17.75
CA GLU A 45 -0.46 -20.25 17.01
C GLU A 45 0.01 -19.35 15.87
N LEU A 46 -0.92 -18.75 15.10
CA LEU A 46 -0.58 -17.77 14.06
C LEU A 46 0.13 -16.54 14.65
N LEU A 47 -0.33 -16.03 15.79
CA LEU A 47 0.34 -14.94 16.50
C LEU A 47 1.78 -15.31 16.86
N ALA A 48 1.99 -16.50 17.45
CA ALA A 48 3.33 -16.99 17.77
C ALA A 48 4.22 -17.12 16.53
N GLN A 49 3.70 -17.63 15.42
CA GLN A 49 4.43 -17.75 14.16
C GLN A 49 4.81 -16.38 13.57
N LEU A 50 3.93 -15.37 13.64
CA LEU A 50 4.22 -13.99 13.17
C LEU A 50 5.41 -13.36 13.90
N THR A 51 5.68 -13.74 15.15
CA THR A 51 6.86 -13.24 15.88
C THR A 51 8.19 -13.80 15.37
N GLN A 52 8.19 -14.83 14.52
CA GLN A 52 9.39 -15.56 14.14
C GLN A 52 10.12 -14.96 12.93
N PHE A 53 9.51 -14.04 12.18
CA PHE A 53 10.12 -13.41 11.01
C PHE A 53 9.91 -11.88 11.01
N GLU A 54 10.77 -11.16 10.32
CA GLU A 54 10.85 -9.70 10.40
C GLU A 54 9.58 -8.99 9.91
N LEU A 55 9.04 -9.39 8.75
CA LEU A 55 7.78 -8.82 8.24
C LEU A 55 6.62 -9.05 9.24
N GLY A 56 6.54 -10.25 9.83
CA GLY A 56 5.52 -10.56 10.84
C GLY A 56 5.61 -9.65 12.06
N ARG A 57 6.82 -9.50 12.64
CA ARG A 57 7.05 -8.56 13.76
C ARG A 57 6.70 -7.13 13.37
N PHE A 58 7.12 -6.70 12.18
CA PHE A 58 6.80 -5.36 11.70
C PHE A 58 5.29 -5.11 11.63
N LEU A 59 4.52 -6.05 11.09
CA LEU A 59 3.06 -5.95 11.02
C LEU A 59 2.41 -5.91 12.40
N LEU A 60 2.89 -6.72 13.36
CA LEU A 60 2.41 -6.69 14.75
C LEU A 60 2.66 -5.33 15.42
N HIS A 61 3.82 -4.70 15.18
CA HIS A 61 4.20 -3.43 15.78
C HIS A 61 3.47 -2.24 15.16
N ASN A 62 3.20 -2.27 13.85
CA ASN A 62 2.81 -1.09 13.10
C ASN A 62 1.40 -1.17 12.51
N ARG A 63 0.77 -2.35 12.49
CA ARG A 63 -0.57 -2.58 11.94
C ARG A 63 -0.73 -2.12 10.48
N GLY A 64 0.39 -1.98 9.77
CA GLY A 64 0.49 -1.48 8.40
C GLY A 64 1.86 -1.74 7.80
N LEU A 65 2.09 -1.21 6.60
CA LEU A 65 3.32 -1.36 5.86
C LEU A 65 4.00 0.02 5.67
N ASN A 66 5.33 0.05 5.69
CA ASN A 66 6.12 1.18 5.21
C ASN A 66 6.63 0.93 3.79
N GLY A 67 7.37 1.89 3.24
CA GLY A 67 7.92 1.80 1.89
C GLY A 67 8.85 0.59 1.69
N TYR A 68 9.68 0.27 2.68
CA TYR A 68 10.59 -0.88 2.62
C TYR A 68 9.84 -2.22 2.53
N TRP A 69 8.90 -2.47 3.44
CA TRP A 69 8.13 -3.72 3.45
C TRP A 69 7.16 -3.83 2.29
N THR A 70 6.63 -2.71 1.80
CA THR A 70 5.85 -2.68 0.57
C THR A 70 6.70 -3.13 -0.63
N SER A 71 7.91 -2.61 -0.77
CA SER A 71 8.86 -3.04 -1.80
C SER A 71 9.24 -4.51 -1.66
N TYR A 72 9.53 -4.98 -0.44
CA TYR A 72 9.83 -6.39 -0.16
C TYR A 72 8.71 -7.32 -0.65
N ILE A 73 7.44 -6.98 -0.35
CA ILE A 73 6.27 -7.74 -0.81
C ILE A 73 6.17 -7.72 -2.34
N PHE A 74 6.38 -6.56 -2.98
CA PHE A 74 6.25 -6.43 -4.42
C PHE A 74 7.32 -7.17 -5.19
N ARG A 75 8.55 -7.15 -4.72
CA ARG A 75 9.65 -7.91 -5.33
C ARG A 75 9.47 -9.41 -5.14
N ASN A 76 8.93 -9.82 -4.00
CA ASN A 76 8.79 -11.24 -3.60
C ASN A 76 10.12 -12.02 -3.74
N GLU A 77 11.22 -11.37 -3.39
CA GLU A 77 12.59 -11.90 -3.46
C GLU A 77 13.19 -11.92 -2.06
N PRO A 78 12.76 -12.85 -1.17
CA PRO A 78 13.32 -12.94 0.17
C PRO A 78 14.82 -13.25 0.10
N THR A 79 15.62 -12.52 0.88
CA THR A 79 17.08 -12.65 0.89
C THR A 79 17.59 -13.88 1.64
N GLY A 80 16.68 -14.71 2.18
CA GLY A 80 17.02 -15.89 2.96
C GLY A 80 15.86 -16.88 3.06
N PRO A 81 16.02 -17.96 3.82
CA PRO A 81 14.97 -18.95 4.03
C PRO A 81 13.80 -18.31 4.77
N THR A 82 12.61 -18.43 4.20
CA THR A 82 11.35 -17.98 4.81
C THR A 82 10.77 -19.05 5.73
N THR A 83 10.05 -18.61 6.76
CA THR A 83 9.20 -19.53 7.53
C THR A 83 8.00 -19.98 6.67
N PRO A 84 7.35 -21.12 6.98
CA PRO A 84 6.16 -21.54 6.24
C PRO A 84 5.06 -20.47 6.22
N LEU A 85 4.84 -19.75 7.34
CA LEU A 85 3.85 -18.69 7.42
C LEU A 85 4.25 -17.46 6.60
N GLU A 86 5.53 -17.06 6.62
CA GLU A 86 6.02 -15.96 5.79
C GLU A 86 5.87 -16.26 4.31
N HIS A 87 6.25 -17.50 3.88
CA HIS A 87 6.05 -17.93 2.51
C HIS A 87 4.57 -17.89 2.11
N TRP A 88 3.68 -18.40 2.95
CA TRP A 88 2.25 -18.32 2.71
C TRP A 88 1.76 -16.88 2.65
N LEU A 89 2.18 -16.01 3.59
CA LEU A 89 1.80 -14.60 3.64
C LEU A 89 2.20 -13.87 2.35
N LEU A 90 3.44 -14.03 1.89
CA LEU A 90 3.94 -13.41 0.65
C LEU A 90 3.20 -13.89 -0.62
N ASN A 91 2.54 -15.05 -0.56
CA ASN A 91 1.83 -15.66 -1.69
C ASN A 91 0.31 -15.78 -1.46
N ASN A 92 -0.24 -15.15 -0.42
CA ASN A 92 -1.68 -15.11 -0.21
C ASN A 92 -2.39 -14.27 -1.27
N SER A 93 -3.72 -14.40 -1.35
CA SER A 93 -4.52 -13.75 -2.38
C SER A 93 -4.37 -12.24 -2.38
N LEU A 94 -4.42 -11.59 -1.21
CA LEU A 94 -4.34 -10.13 -1.09
C LEU A 94 -2.98 -9.59 -1.56
N LEU A 95 -1.87 -10.19 -1.11
CA LEU A 95 -0.54 -9.72 -1.48
C LEU A 95 -0.18 -10.05 -2.93
N CYS A 96 -0.68 -11.16 -3.49
CA CYS A 96 -0.58 -11.45 -4.93
C CYS A 96 -1.28 -10.36 -5.76
N GLN A 97 -2.48 -9.94 -5.36
CA GLN A 97 -3.20 -8.88 -6.04
C GLN A 97 -2.54 -7.50 -5.87
N ALA A 98 -1.96 -7.22 -4.70
CA ALA A 98 -1.18 -6.01 -4.50
C ALA A 98 0.06 -5.97 -5.43
N ARG A 99 0.71 -7.11 -5.64
CA ARG A 99 1.84 -7.27 -6.58
C ARG A 99 1.39 -7.12 -8.04
N GLU A 100 0.28 -7.75 -8.44
CA GLU A 100 -0.31 -7.56 -9.76
C GLU A 100 -0.63 -6.09 -10.03
N ARG A 101 -1.29 -5.41 -9.07
CA ARG A 101 -1.52 -3.97 -9.14
C ARG A 101 -0.23 -3.21 -9.38
N TYR A 102 0.84 -3.50 -8.64
CA TYR A 102 2.13 -2.83 -8.80
C TYR A 102 2.69 -2.97 -10.23
N HIS A 103 2.65 -4.17 -10.81
CA HIS A 103 3.09 -4.38 -12.20
C HIS A 103 2.26 -3.56 -13.19
N ARG A 104 0.94 -3.54 -13.02
CA ARG A 104 0.03 -2.75 -13.86
C ARG A 104 0.25 -1.25 -13.70
N PHE A 105 0.57 -0.77 -12.48
CA PHE A 105 1.00 0.62 -12.29
C PHE A 105 2.25 0.95 -13.11
N LYS A 106 3.24 0.07 -13.12
CA LYS A 106 4.46 0.26 -13.92
C LYS A 106 4.16 0.38 -15.40
N GLU A 107 3.26 -0.43 -15.95
CA GLU A 107 2.80 -0.35 -17.35
C GLU A 107 2.13 1.00 -17.63
N GLU A 108 1.25 1.44 -16.73
CA GLU A 108 0.57 2.74 -16.85
C GLU A 108 1.54 3.92 -16.77
N ILE A 109 2.57 3.84 -15.94
CA ILE A 109 3.62 4.86 -15.84
C ILE A 109 4.45 4.87 -17.12
N ALA A 110 4.92 3.70 -17.59
CA ALA A 110 5.73 3.57 -18.80
C ALA A 110 5.09 4.26 -20.01
N ALA A 111 3.78 4.12 -20.17
CA ALA A 111 3.02 4.75 -21.26
C ALA A 111 2.98 6.31 -21.19
N ARG A 112 3.48 6.90 -20.09
CA ARG A 112 3.43 8.34 -19.81
C ARG A 112 4.80 8.99 -19.62
N ILE A 113 5.86 8.22 -19.79
CA ILE A 113 7.23 8.72 -19.78
C ILE A 113 7.48 9.42 -21.13
N THR A 114 7.71 10.71 -21.09
CA THR A 114 7.97 11.53 -22.27
C THR A 114 9.13 12.49 -22.01
N GLU A 115 9.70 13.04 -23.07
CA GLU A 115 10.76 14.05 -23.00
C GLU A 115 10.31 15.25 -22.15
N GLY A 116 11.16 15.68 -21.23
CA GLY A 116 10.92 16.81 -20.34
C GLY A 116 9.86 16.62 -19.26
N ALA A 117 9.27 15.41 -19.13
CA ALA A 117 8.22 15.16 -18.15
C ALA A 117 8.74 15.21 -16.72
N THR A 118 7.92 15.74 -15.81
CA THR A 118 8.15 15.68 -14.36
C THR A 118 7.13 14.73 -13.72
N LEU A 119 7.62 13.61 -13.20
CA LEU A 119 6.80 12.57 -12.59
C LEU A 119 7.03 12.54 -11.08
N ALA A 120 5.97 12.49 -10.29
CA ALA A 120 6.03 12.40 -8.84
C ALA A 120 5.42 11.09 -8.32
N SER A 121 6.06 10.47 -7.31
CA SER A 121 5.50 9.37 -6.51
C SER A 121 5.17 9.88 -5.10
N VAL A 122 3.91 9.69 -4.64
CA VAL A 122 3.38 10.26 -3.40
C VAL A 122 2.37 9.30 -2.75
N PRO A 123 2.67 8.67 -1.62
CA PRO A 123 3.98 8.58 -0.97
C PRO A 123 4.94 7.73 -1.81
N CYS A 124 6.20 8.09 -1.83
CA CYS A 124 7.13 7.41 -2.71
C CYS A 124 7.67 6.08 -2.13
N GLY A 125 7.64 5.90 -0.83
CA GLY A 125 8.32 4.77 -0.19
C GLY A 125 9.77 4.68 -0.65
N VAL A 126 10.16 3.53 -1.24
CA VAL A 126 11.47 3.36 -1.87
C VAL A 126 11.49 3.75 -3.36
N MET A 127 10.38 4.25 -3.89
CA MET A 127 10.18 4.79 -5.23
C MET A 127 10.40 3.78 -6.37
N ASP A 128 10.15 2.51 -6.10
CA ASP A 128 10.33 1.44 -7.10
C ASP A 128 9.46 1.61 -8.35
N ASP A 129 8.30 2.23 -8.20
CA ASP A 129 7.33 2.50 -9.26
C ASP A 129 7.91 3.38 -10.39
N LEU A 130 8.65 4.43 -10.03
CA LEU A 130 9.34 5.29 -10.98
C LEU A 130 10.77 4.82 -11.28
N LEU A 131 11.53 4.38 -10.29
CA LEU A 131 12.94 4.04 -10.46
C LEU A 131 13.18 2.75 -11.26
N GLN A 132 12.18 1.88 -11.39
CA GLN A 132 12.28 0.64 -12.19
C GLN A 132 11.70 0.80 -13.60
N GLN A 133 11.48 2.01 -14.07
CA GLN A 133 11.09 2.28 -15.45
C GLN A 133 12.31 2.32 -16.38
N ASP A 134 12.04 2.17 -17.68
CA ASP A 134 13.04 2.36 -18.72
C ASP A 134 12.99 3.82 -19.20
N TYR A 135 14.14 4.48 -19.10
CA TYR A 135 14.31 5.88 -19.52
C TYR A 135 15.28 5.99 -20.70
N GLU A 136 15.64 4.86 -21.36
CA GLU A 136 16.53 4.91 -22.50
C GLU A 136 15.98 5.77 -23.62
N GLY A 137 16.77 6.71 -24.12
CA GLY A 137 16.37 7.66 -25.17
C GLY A 137 15.44 8.80 -24.72
N VAL A 138 15.05 8.85 -23.44
CA VAL A 138 14.22 9.95 -22.88
C VAL A 138 15.14 11.00 -22.25
N THR A 139 15.02 12.26 -22.66
CA THR A 139 15.85 13.35 -22.14
C THR A 139 15.02 14.36 -21.33
N GLY A 140 15.70 15.07 -20.42
CA GLY A 140 15.09 16.18 -19.68
C GLY A 140 14.03 15.79 -18.65
N PHE A 141 13.76 14.50 -18.42
CA PHE A 141 12.80 14.05 -17.41
C PHE A 141 13.30 14.33 -15.98
N ARG A 142 12.36 14.49 -15.07
CA ARG A 142 12.61 14.62 -13.63
C ARG A 142 11.70 13.69 -12.84
N LEU A 143 12.25 13.06 -11.82
CA LEU A 143 11.54 12.19 -10.89
C LEU A 143 11.52 12.85 -9.52
N VAL A 144 10.36 12.89 -8.88
CA VAL A 144 10.19 13.51 -7.57
C VAL A 144 9.57 12.51 -6.61
N GLY A 145 10.31 12.16 -5.56
CA GLY A 145 9.83 11.32 -4.47
C GLY A 145 9.37 12.18 -3.30
N ILE A 146 8.12 12.02 -2.87
CA ILE A 146 7.56 12.73 -1.71
C ILE A 146 7.03 11.70 -0.73
N ASP A 147 7.51 11.76 0.50
CA ASP A 147 7.05 10.92 1.60
C ASP A 147 7.13 11.68 2.91
N LEU A 148 6.35 11.29 3.89
CA LEU A 148 6.44 11.84 5.25
C LEU A 148 7.50 11.10 6.08
N ASP A 149 7.84 9.87 5.70
CA ASP A 149 8.82 9.02 6.35
C ASP A 149 10.22 9.29 5.79
N GLU A 150 11.08 9.93 6.61
CA GLU A 150 12.46 10.26 6.25
C GLU A 150 13.30 8.99 6.00
N GLU A 151 13.02 7.87 6.67
CA GLU A 151 13.72 6.62 6.46
C GLU A 151 13.43 6.05 5.06
N SER A 152 12.15 6.06 4.64
CA SER A 152 11.75 5.68 3.28
C SER A 152 12.44 6.56 2.23
N ILE A 153 12.52 7.87 2.45
CA ILE A 153 13.28 8.80 1.60
C ILE A 153 14.77 8.41 1.53
N GLY A 154 15.36 7.99 2.65
CA GLY A 154 16.74 7.48 2.68
C GLY A 154 16.93 6.26 1.78
N TYR A 155 16.04 5.30 1.84
CA TYR A 155 16.04 4.12 0.95
C TYR A 155 15.81 4.49 -0.51
N ALA A 156 14.89 5.43 -0.79
CA ALA A 156 14.62 5.89 -2.15
C ALA A 156 15.84 6.57 -2.78
N ARG A 157 16.58 7.40 -2.03
CA ARG A 157 17.84 8.01 -2.49
C ARG A 157 18.89 6.96 -2.84
N LYS A 158 19.06 5.94 -1.99
CA LYS A 158 19.96 4.83 -2.25
C LYS A 158 19.56 4.05 -3.50
N ASN A 159 18.28 3.73 -3.64
CA ASN A 159 17.73 3.03 -4.80
C ASN A 159 17.96 3.83 -6.12
N ALA A 160 17.75 5.15 -6.10
CA ALA A 160 18.02 6.02 -7.24
C ALA A 160 19.52 6.03 -7.63
N ALA A 161 20.42 6.09 -6.64
CA ALA A 161 21.87 6.07 -6.89
C ALA A 161 22.32 4.72 -7.48
N GLU A 162 21.84 3.60 -6.93
CA GLU A 162 22.15 2.25 -7.44
C GLU A 162 21.72 2.02 -8.89
N ARG A 163 20.69 2.77 -9.34
CA ARG A 163 20.16 2.71 -10.72
C ARG A 163 20.73 3.78 -11.64
N GLY A 164 21.65 4.62 -11.17
CA GLY A 164 22.23 5.71 -11.96
C GLY A 164 21.25 6.85 -12.25
N LEU A 165 20.16 6.99 -11.48
CA LEU A 165 19.12 8.00 -11.66
C LEU A 165 19.23 9.17 -10.68
N ALA A 166 20.27 9.23 -9.83
CA ALA A 166 20.42 10.25 -8.79
C ALA A 166 20.31 11.69 -9.32
N GLU A 167 20.91 11.98 -10.45
CA GLU A 167 20.91 13.32 -11.06
C GLU A 167 19.53 13.72 -11.65
N HIS A 168 18.65 12.74 -11.85
CA HIS A 168 17.30 12.96 -12.36
C HIS A 168 16.25 12.99 -11.26
N THR A 169 16.64 12.77 -9.99
CA THR A 169 15.72 12.61 -8.86
C THR A 169 15.82 13.75 -7.85
N ALA A 170 14.68 14.15 -7.30
CA ALA A 170 14.57 14.99 -6.13
C ALA A 170 13.68 14.31 -5.07
N PHE A 171 14.02 14.49 -3.79
CA PHE A 171 13.29 13.87 -2.69
C PHE A 171 12.93 14.90 -1.62
N HIS A 172 11.66 14.88 -1.18
CA HIS A 172 11.13 15.81 -0.20
C HIS A 172 10.39 15.07 0.92
N VAL A 173 10.72 15.40 2.16
CA VAL A 173 9.91 15.00 3.32
C VAL A 173 8.76 15.99 3.43
N ARG A 174 7.55 15.55 3.00
CA ARG A 174 6.33 16.39 2.99
C ARG A 174 5.07 15.56 3.21
N ASP A 175 4.06 16.23 3.76
CA ASP A 175 2.72 15.67 3.89
C ASP A 175 2.01 15.70 2.51
N ALA A 176 1.45 14.56 2.10
CA ALA A 176 0.68 14.42 0.85
C ALA A 176 -0.58 15.32 0.81
N TRP A 177 -1.15 15.64 1.97
CA TRP A 177 -2.27 16.59 2.08
C TRP A 177 -1.86 18.06 1.88
N ASN A 178 -0.55 18.35 1.88
CA ASN A 178 -0.01 19.68 1.64
C ASN A 178 1.34 19.60 0.92
N LEU A 179 1.31 19.36 -0.37
CA LEU A 179 2.52 19.23 -1.19
C LEU A 179 3.28 20.56 -1.33
N GLY A 180 2.60 21.71 -1.15
CA GLY A 180 3.23 23.03 -1.18
C GLY A 180 3.80 23.42 -2.53
N VAL A 181 3.29 22.82 -3.62
CA VAL A 181 3.66 23.13 -5.01
C VAL A 181 2.40 23.25 -5.87
N GLU A 182 2.47 24.02 -6.94
CA GLU A 182 1.37 24.28 -7.87
C GLU A 182 1.83 24.10 -9.31
N GLY A 183 1.10 23.28 -10.07
CA GLY A 183 1.36 23.10 -11.50
C GLY A 183 2.76 22.58 -11.83
N GLU A 184 3.32 21.69 -11.01
CA GLU A 184 4.68 21.19 -11.19
C GLU A 184 4.75 19.85 -11.93
N PHE A 185 3.76 18.97 -11.75
CA PHE A 185 3.85 17.58 -12.20
C PHE A 185 3.00 17.29 -13.43
N ASP A 186 3.56 16.53 -14.38
CA ASP A 186 2.83 15.95 -15.50
C ASP A 186 2.11 14.66 -15.10
N LEU A 187 2.69 13.91 -14.15
CA LEU A 187 2.10 12.72 -13.55
C LEU A 187 2.35 12.71 -12.03
N ILE A 188 1.31 12.43 -11.26
CA ILE A 188 1.42 12.00 -9.87
C ILE A 188 0.98 10.54 -9.78
N VAL A 189 1.80 9.70 -9.16
CA VAL A 189 1.50 8.31 -8.82
C VAL A 189 1.26 8.20 -7.33
N SER A 190 0.08 7.70 -6.92
CA SER A 190 -0.26 7.49 -5.52
C SER A 190 -0.74 6.06 -5.29
N ASN A 191 0.18 5.20 -4.87
CA ASN A 191 -0.04 3.77 -4.80
C ASN A 191 -0.47 3.33 -3.39
N GLY A 192 -1.74 3.59 -3.02
CA GLY A 192 -2.36 3.01 -1.84
C GLY A 192 -2.47 3.90 -0.60
N LEU A 193 -2.07 5.19 -0.64
CA LEU A 193 -2.18 6.09 0.51
C LEU A 193 -3.64 6.25 1.00
N ASN A 194 -4.58 6.38 0.07
CA ASN A 194 -6.00 6.53 0.36
C ASN A 194 -6.61 5.32 1.11
N MET A 195 -5.95 4.18 1.10
CA MET A 195 -6.40 2.99 1.85
C MET A 195 -6.18 3.11 3.36
N TYR A 196 -5.40 4.10 3.81
CA TYR A 196 -5.12 4.39 5.22
C TYR A 196 -6.00 5.50 5.80
N GLU A 197 -6.82 6.16 4.97
CA GLU A 197 -7.67 7.26 5.41
C GLU A 197 -9.15 6.87 5.25
N SER A 198 -9.90 6.92 6.32
CA SER A 198 -11.32 6.54 6.34
C SER A 198 -12.27 7.74 6.27
N ASP A 199 -11.78 8.97 6.48
CA ASP A 199 -12.60 10.17 6.39
C ASP A 199 -12.74 10.61 4.92
N PRO A 200 -13.97 10.58 4.35
CA PRO A 200 -14.22 10.97 2.96
C PRO A 200 -13.81 12.41 2.63
N GLN A 201 -13.91 13.33 3.61
CA GLN A 201 -13.49 14.71 3.40
C GLN A 201 -11.97 14.81 3.29
N ARG A 202 -11.25 14.11 4.15
CA ARG A 202 -9.78 14.07 4.09
C ARG A 202 -9.29 13.42 2.80
N LEU A 203 -9.98 12.40 2.28
CA LEU A 203 -9.68 11.83 0.95
C LEU A 203 -9.87 12.88 -0.16
N THR A 204 -10.96 13.63 -0.11
CA THR A 204 -11.19 14.74 -1.06
C THR A 204 -10.09 15.80 -0.96
N ASP A 205 -9.63 16.14 0.24
CA ASP A 205 -8.57 17.10 0.48
C ASP A 205 -7.21 16.58 -0.03
N LEU A 206 -6.91 15.28 0.12
CA LEU A 206 -5.74 14.63 -0.48
C LEU A 206 -5.76 14.79 -2.01
N TYR A 207 -6.87 14.46 -2.65
CA TYR A 207 -6.98 14.57 -4.11
C TYR A 207 -6.94 16.04 -4.58
N ARG A 208 -7.41 16.98 -3.77
CA ARG A 208 -7.27 18.43 -4.06
C ARG A 208 -5.81 18.89 -3.99
N SER A 209 -5.01 18.36 -3.05
CA SER A 209 -3.57 18.60 -3.00
C SER A 209 -2.88 18.10 -4.27
N PHE A 210 -3.25 16.90 -4.75
CA PHE A 210 -2.73 16.38 -6.01
C PHE A 210 -3.17 17.22 -7.22
N HIS A 211 -4.46 17.62 -7.27
CA HIS A 211 -4.95 18.51 -8.32
C HIS A 211 -4.17 19.83 -8.37
N GLN A 212 -3.88 20.46 -7.23
CA GLN A 212 -3.09 21.70 -7.18
C GLN A 212 -1.69 21.50 -7.75
N ALA A 213 -1.03 20.41 -7.38
CA ALA A 213 0.34 20.10 -7.78
C ALA A 213 0.48 19.68 -9.26
N LEU A 214 -0.58 19.16 -9.87
CA LEU A 214 -0.60 18.80 -11.29
C LEU A 214 -0.62 20.02 -12.20
N ARG A 215 0.06 19.93 -13.33
CA ARG A 215 -0.08 20.88 -14.46
C ARG A 215 -1.47 20.76 -15.10
N PRO A 216 -1.96 21.79 -15.81
CA PRO A 216 -3.13 21.62 -16.67
C PRO A 216 -2.92 20.46 -17.66
N GLY A 217 -3.87 19.51 -17.70
CA GLY A 217 -3.76 18.26 -18.46
C GLY A 217 -2.87 17.19 -17.82
N GLY A 218 -2.26 17.47 -16.68
CA GLY A 218 -1.51 16.50 -15.88
C GLY A 218 -2.42 15.39 -15.34
N ARG A 219 -1.84 14.25 -15.00
CA ARG A 219 -2.56 13.02 -14.63
C ARG A 219 -2.24 12.56 -13.23
N LEU A 220 -3.27 12.09 -12.55
CA LEU A 220 -3.16 11.32 -11.31
C LEU A 220 -3.40 9.85 -11.60
N LEU A 221 -2.47 9.00 -11.19
CA LEU A 221 -2.60 7.56 -11.21
C LEU A 221 -2.71 7.06 -9.76
N LEU A 222 -3.84 6.47 -9.41
CA LEU A 222 -4.07 5.94 -8.06
C LEU A 222 -4.80 4.59 -8.11
N SER A 223 -4.90 3.93 -6.97
CA SER A 223 -5.76 2.77 -6.83
C SER A 223 -6.53 2.85 -5.51
N PHE A 224 -7.61 2.10 -5.42
CA PHE A 224 -8.41 1.98 -4.20
C PHE A 224 -8.72 0.51 -3.90
N LEU A 225 -9.14 0.23 -2.69
CA LEU A 225 -9.52 -1.12 -2.27
C LEU A 225 -11.05 -1.24 -2.33
N THR A 226 -11.56 -2.14 -3.17
CA THR A 226 -13.00 -2.36 -3.29
C THR A 226 -13.53 -3.16 -2.10
N PRO A 227 -14.76 -2.89 -1.62
CA PRO A 227 -15.34 -3.68 -0.56
C PRO A 227 -15.53 -5.15 -1.01
N PRO A 228 -14.99 -6.12 -0.24
CA PRO A 228 -15.23 -7.52 -0.53
C PRO A 228 -16.69 -7.89 -0.20
N PRO A 229 -17.25 -8.95 -0.79
CA PRO A 229 -18.49 -9.50 -0.31
C PRO A 229 -18.32 -10.01 1.14
N PRO A 230 -19.43 -10.14 1.90
CA PRO A 230 -19.37 -10.78 3.21
C PRO A 230 -18.76 -12.18 3.12
N PRO A 231 -18.04 -12.64 4.16
CA PRO A 231 -17.45 -13.97 4.15
C PRO A 231 -18.49 -15.06 3.85
N PRO A 232 -18.14 -16.13 3.09
CA PRO A 232 -19.10 -17.17 2.67
C PRO A 232 -19.85 -17.85 3.81
N TRP A 233 -19.22 -17.95 4.97
CA TRP A 233 -19.83 -18.54 6.17
C TRP A 233 -20.74 -17.56 6.95
N GLU A 234 -20.73 -16.29 6.62
CA GLU A 234 -21.62 -15.25 7.20
C GLU A 234 -22.82 -14.97 6.29
N ALA A 235 -22.62 -15.07 4.97
CA ALA A 235 -23.64 -14.85 3.95
C ALA A 235 -23.57 -15.96 2.88
N PRO A 236 -24.03 -17.18 3.18
CA PRO A 236 -23.96 -18.32 2.25
C PRO A 236 -24.66 -18.04 0.90
N GLU A 237 -25.70 -17.21 0.90
CA GLU A 237 -26.42 -16.79 -0.30
C GLU A 237 -25.57 -15.94 -1.26
N GLN A 238 -24.51 -15.31 -0.77
CA GLN A 238 -23.56 -14.51 -1.53
C GLN A 238 -22.24 -15.26 -1.81
N ALA A 239 -22.11 -16.52 -1.38
CA ALA A 239 -20.87 -17.29 -1.52
C ALA A 239 -20.36 -17.37 -2.98
N ALA A 240 -21.27 -17.35 -3.98
CA ALA A 240 -20.89 -17.31 -5.38
C ALA A 240 -20.04 -16.08 -5.77
N ALA A 241 -20.17 -14.96 -5.06
CA ALA A 241 -19.38 -13.76 -5.31
C ALA A 241 -17.87 -13.96 -5.00
N TRP A 242 -17.53 -14.96 -4.18
CA TRP A 242 -16.15 -15.29 -3.84
C TRP A 242 -15.43 -16.10 -4.93
N GLN A 243 -16.16 -16.72 -5.88
CA GLN A 243 -15.55 -17.55 -6.94
C GLN A 243 -14.51 -16.79 -7.77
N LYS A 244 -14.73 -15.49 -8.01
CA LYS A 244 -13.77 -14.64 -8.75
C LYS A 244 -12.43 -14.48 -8.06
N TYR A 245 -12.36 -14.61 -6.73
CA TYR A 245 -11.12 -14.45 -5.97
C TYR A 245 -10.25 -15.70 -5.99
N GLN A 246 -10.79 -16.86 -6.34
CA GLN A 246 -10.08 -18.14 -6.43
C GLN A 246 -9.30 -18.48 -5.15
N ILE A 247 -9.86 -18.14 -4.00
CA ILE A 247 -9.29 -18.40 -2.69
C ILE A 247 -10.02 -19.57 -2.00
N ALA A 248 -9.26 -20.50 -1.43
CA ALA A 248 -9.84 -21.54 -0.59
C ALA A 248 -10.38 -20.93 0.73
N GLU A 249 -11.48 -21.46 1.25
CA GLU A 249 -12.09 -20.94 2.48
C GLU A 249 -11.10 -20.95 3.67
N ALA A 250 -10.26 -21.99 3.78
CA ALA A 250 -9.26 -22.07 4.83
C ALA A 250 -8.22 -20.94 4.74
N ASP A 251 -7.79 -20.57 3.53
CA ASP A 251 -6.86 -19.46 3.31
C ASP A 251 -7.52 -18.11 3.56
N LEU A 252 -8.79 -17.95 3.16
CA LEU A 252 -9.56 -16.74 3.47
C LEU A 252 -9.72 -16.56 4.98
N ARG A 253 -10.07 -17.62 5.72
CA ARG A 253 -10.17 -17.56 7.19
C ARG A 253 -8.83 -17.18 7.83
N ARG A 254 -7.74 -17.78 7.36
CA ARG A 254 -6.39 -17.46 7.84
C ARG A 254 -6.02 -16.00 7.55
N GLU A 255 -6.28 -15.50 6.35
CA GLU A 255 -6.03 -14.11 5.95
C GLU A 255 -6.82 -13.13 6.82
N LEU A 256 -8.13 -13.36 6.99
CA LEU A 256 -8.98 -12.52 7.84
C LEU A 256 -8.60 -12.59 9.32
N SER A 257 -8.20 -13.76 9.83
CA SER A 257 -7.71 -13.89 11.21
C SER A 257 -6.40 -13.10 11.41
N ILE A 258 -5.44 -13.22 10.49
CA ILE A 258 -4.17 -12.49 10.60
C ILE A 258 -4.40 -10.99 10.48
N MET A 259 -5.09 -10.53 9.43
CA MET A 259 -5.23 -9.10 9.16
C MET A 259 -6.27 -8.41 10.06
N GLY A 260 -7.36 -9.09 10.38
CA GLY A 260 -8.45 -8.55 11.20
C GLY A 260 -8.28 -8.82 12.69
N ASP A 261 -8.19 -10.10 13.10
CA ASP A 261 -8.17 -10.43 14.53
C ASP A 261 -6.82 -10.11 15.16
N ILE A 262 -5.69 -10.50 14.55
CA ILE A 262 -4.36 -10.37 15.14
C ILE A 262 -3.79 -8.97 14.92
N ILE A 263 -3.58 -8.56 13.67
CA ILE A 263 -2.90 -7.31 13.31
C ILE A 263 -3.82 -6.10 13.47
N GLN A 264 -5.11 -6.26 13.19
CA GLN A 264 -6.08 -5.14 13.06
C GLN A 264 -5.55 -4.09 12.08
N ALA A 265 -5.29 -4.53 10.85
CA ALA A 265 -4.64 -3.72 9.83
C ALA A 265 -5.36 -2.38 9.59
N THR A 266 -4.59 -1.30 9.51
CA THR A 266 -5.11 0.07 9.38
C THR A 266 -5.27 0.53 7.92
N TYR A 267 -4.78 -0.24 6.94
CA TYR A 267 -4.81 0.08 5.51
C TYR A 267 -5.98 -0.59 4.75
N LEU A 268 -7.07 -0.89 5.46
CA LEU A 268 -8.24 -1.56 4.89
C LEU A 268 -9.43 -0.60 4.78
N ASN A 269 -9.18 0.64 4.33
CA ASN A 269 -10.28 1.52 3.94
C ASN A 269 -10.80 1.11 2.56
N PHE A 270 -12.02 0.58 2.53
CA PHE A 270 -12.71 0.18 1.31
C PHE A 270 -13.48 1.36 0.72
N SER A 271 -13.45 1.49 -0.60
CA SER A 271 -14.21 2.51 -1.33
C SER A 271 -14.92 1.88 -2.53
N SER A 272 -16.11 2.33 -2.82
CA SER A 272 -16.80 2.03 -4.07
C SER A 272 -16.26 2.90 -5.21
N GLU A 273 -16.48 2.49 -6.45
CA GLU A 273 -16.15 3.31 -7.62
C GLU A 273 -16.88 4.65 -7.60
N GLU A 274 -18.15 4.69 -7.15
CA GLU A 274 -18.96 5.89 -7.06
C GLU A 274 -18.36 6.90 -6.08
N GLU A 275 -17.94 6.45 -4.90
CA GLU A 275 -17.29 7.29 -3.89
C GLU A 275 -16.00 7.89 -4.41
N VAL A 276 -15.14 7.07 -5.03
CA VAL A 276 -13.85 7.54 -5.59
C VAL A 276 -14.08 8.55 -6.72
N ARG A 277 -15.04 8.31 -7.62
CA ARG A 277 -15.41 9.27 -8.67
C ARG A 277 -15.93 10.57 -8.09
N GLY A 278 -16.78 10.50 -7.08
CA GLY A 278 -17.33 11.68 -6.40
C GLY A 278 -16.25 12.52 -5.71
N GLN A 279 -15.34 11.88 -4.99
CA GLN A 279 -14.23 12.54 -4.30
C GLN A 279 -13.25 13.20 -5.28
N LEU A 280 -12.88 12.51 -6.38
CA LEU A 280 -12.02 13.06 -7.41
C LEU A 280 -12.67 14.26 -8.12
N ALA A 281 -13.95 14.16 -8.47
CA ALA A 281 -14.70 15.26 -9.07
C ALA A 281 -14.79 16.46 -8.12
N ALA A 282 -15.05 16.25 -6.83
CA ALA A 282 -15.08 17.31 -5.81
C ALA A 282 -13.70 17.96 -5.60
N ALA A 283 -12.62 17.26 -5.93
CA ALA A 283 -11.26 17.78 -5.94
C ALA A 283 -10.87 18.48 -7.24
N GLY A 284 -11.73 18.50 -8.27
CA GLY A 284 -11.47 19.11 -9.57
C GLY A 284 -10.80 18.19 -10.60
N LEU A 285 -10.74 16.88 -10.31
CA LEU A 285 -10.15 15.87 -11.19
C LEU A 285 -11.24 15.12 -11.98
N SER A 286 -11.02 14.90 -13.27
CA SER A 286 -11.91 14.11 -14.13
C SER A 286 -11.38 12.71 -14.30
N VAL A 287 -12.16 11.68 -13.95
CA VAL A 287 -11.78 10.26 -14.13
C VAL A 287 -11.80 9.94 -15.63
N ALA A 288 -10.64 9.65 -16.20
CA ALA A 288 -10.49 9.25 -17.59
C ALA A 288 -10.66 7.74 -17.79
N ASP A 289 -10.19 6.93 -16.85
CA ASP A 289 -10.25 5.47 -16.95
C ASP A 289 -10.22 4.82 -15.57
N ILE A 290 -10.86 3.65 -15.42
CA ILE A 290 -10.73 2.75 -14.26
C ILE A 290 -10.54 1.33 -14.78
N ARG A 291 -9.39 0.73 -14.47
CA ARG A 291 -9.04 -0.62 -14.91
C ARG A 291 -9.08 -1.61 -13.75
N TYR A 292 -9.97 -2.56 -13.85
CA TYR A 292 -10.10 -3.65 -12.88
C TYR A 292 -9.19 -4.83 -13.24
N SER A 293 -8.64 -5.50 -12.23
CA SER A 293 -8.13 -6.86 -12.35
C SER A 293 -9.30 -7.83 -12.51
N PRO A 294 -9.07 -9.09 -12.94
CA PRO A 294 -10.13 -10.10 -12.98
C PRO A 294 -10.86 -10.28 -11.65
N GLN A 295 -10.15 -10.14 -10.53
CA GLN A 295 -10.70 -10.22 -9.18
C GLN A 295 -11.43 -8.95 -8.75
N GLY A 296 -11.06 -7.79 -9.32
CA GLY A 296 -11.68 -6.50 -9.05
C GLY A 296 -11.34 -5.87 -7.70
N VAL A 297 -10.26 -6.29 -7.04
CA VAL A 297 -9.94 -5.87 -5.65
C VAL A 297 -9.24 -4.52 -5.58
N LEU A 298 -8.31 -4.28 -6.49
CA LEU A 298 -7.42 -3.12 -6.49
C LEU A 298 -7.43 -2.47 -7.90
N PRO A 299 -8.54 -1.83 -8.30
CA PRO A 299 -8.59 -1.15 -9.59
C PRO A 299 -7.62 0.01 -9.65
N ILE A 300 -7.14 0.31 -10.87
CA ILE A 300 -6.27 1.46 -11.14
C ILE A 300 -7.10 2.54 -11.78
N VAL A 301 -7.03 3.74 -11.23
CA VAL A 301 -7.73 4.95 -11.69
C VAL A 301 -6.73 5.88 -12.34
N THR A 302 -7.05 6.34 -13.53
CA THR A 302 -6.41 7.49 -14.18
C THR A 302 -7.37 8.66 -14.14
N ALA A 303 -6.98 9.75 -13.48
CA ALA A 303 -7.72 11.00 -13.46
C ALA A 303 -6.89 12.14 -14.09
N VAL A 304 -7.54 13.17 -14.59
CA VAL A 304 -6.93 14.30 -15.32
C VAL A 304 -7.37 15.62 -14.69
N LYS A 305 -6.42 16.54 -14.55
CA LYS A 305 -6.68 17.93 -14.18
C LYS A 305 -7.21 18.74 -15.37
#